data_4fa02afe4ced50c2fd046bad677b6458
#
_entry.id   4fa02afe4ced50c2fd046bad677b6458
#
_cell.length_a   1.000
_cell.length_b   1.000
_cell.length_c   1.000
_cell.angle_alpha   90.00
_cell.angle_beta   90.00
_cell.angle_gamma   90.00
#
_symmetry.space_group_name_H-M   'P 1'
#
loop_
_entity.id
_entity.type
_entity.pdbx_description
1 polymer ?
#
loop_
_entity_poly.entity_id
_entity_poly.type
_entity_poly.pdbx_seq_one_letter_code
_entity_poly.pdbx_strand_id
1 'polypeptide(L)'
;KLEINNIGSTETKKKYSKKLVDFLETNLDKLSDTEKNRLSSNPLRILDSKDSVTRDILKSAPEYEDFLSNDEKQHLSKLTNAIEENYIKPQIQQSLVRGLDYYSGIVFEVISNDLGSQNAIAGGGFYSKLFEEFGGNSISAFGFAMGIDRLMDLARPTENKVLKVFVLDVTNASSNFAIEVFNRIKMLSDTIQLFFPRTKDSSLKSLLRNINKKNGDIAIIVGDEEEANKKVIWKDMKNDIDQELISLDELENKYTKL
;
A
#
# COMPACT_ATOMS: atom_id res chain seq x y z
N LYS A 1 5.94 -6.46 -7.49
CA LYS A 1 6.81 -5.91 -6.42
C LYS A 1 6.19 -4.66 -5.83
N LEU A 2 6.45 -4.40 -4.55
CA LEU A 2 6.07 -3.16 -3.86
C LEU A 2 7.34 -2.31 -3.67
N GLU A 3 7.36 -1.13 -4.27
CA GLU A 3 8.39 -0.13 -4.03
C GLU A 3 7.83 0.97 -3.13
N ILE A 4 8.61 1.38 -2.13
CA ILE A 4 8.21 2.42 -1.18
C ILE A 4 9.35 3.43 -0.98
N ASN A 5 8.98 4.66 -0.66
CA ASN A 5 9.92 5.69 -0.24
C ASN A 5 9.26 6.61 0.79
N ASN A 6 10.07 7.33 1.56
CA ASN A 6 9.63 8.49 2.32
C ASN A 6 10.19 9.75 1.66
N ILE A 7 9.33 10.56 1.07
CA ILE A 7 9.71 11.85 0.47
C ILE A 7 9.65 13.00 1.48
N GLY A 8 9.40 12.68 2.74
CA GLY A 8 9.42 13.62 3.85
C GLY A 8 8.38 14.72 3.79
N SER A 9 8.55 15.68 4.67
CA SER A 9 7.75 16.91 4.77
C SER A 9 8.04 17.85 3.59
N THR A 10 7.23 18.89 3.48
CA THR A 10 7.49 19.99 2.51
C THR A 10 8.87 20.64 2.73
N GLU A 11 9.30 20.72 3.99
CA GLU A 11 10.61 21.29 4.32
C GLU A 11 11.74 20.38 3.85
N THR A 12 11.63 19.06 4.10
CA THR A 12 12.57 18.05 3.62
C THR A 12 12.69 18.09 2.10
N LYS A 13 11.54 18.10 1.40
CA LYS A 13 11.50 18.22 -0.06
C LYS A 13 12.21 19.45 -0.58
N LYS A 14 11.98 20.61 0.04
CA LYS A 14 12.62 21.87 -0.35
C LYS A 14 14.14 21.83 -0.15
N LYS A 15 14.61 21.31 0.99
CA LYS A 15 16.04 21.18 1.28
C LYS A 15 16.73 20.26 0.27
N TYR A 16 16.16 19.08 0.03
CA TYR A 16 16.72 18.14 -0.94
C TYR A 16 16.67 18.70 -2.36
N SER A 17 15.53 19.26 -2.79
CA SER A 17 15.37 19.84 -4.12
C SER A 17 16.41 20.90 -4.41
N LYS A 18 16.70 21.81 -3.44
CA LYS A 18 17.75 22.81 -3.58
C LYS A 18 19.11 22.15 -3.82
N LYS A 19 19.45 21.16 -2.99
CA LYS A 19 20.74 20.47 -3.09
C LYS A 19 20.87 19.68 -4.39
N LEU A 20 19.77 19.07 -4.86
CA LEU A 20 19.72 18.37 -6.14
C LEU A 20 19.92 19.33 -7.32
N VAL A 21 19.31 20.51 -7.27
CA VAL A 21 19.51 21.58 -8.28
C VAL A 21 20.96 22.02 -8.30
N ASP A 22 21.55 22.39 -7.15
CA ASP A 22 22.96 22.77 -7.04
C ASP A 22 23.89 21.71 -7.65
N PHE A 23 23.59 20.43 -7.41
CA PHE A 23 24.36 19.31 -7.98
C PHE A 23 24.18 19.19 -9.49
N LEU A 24 22.95 19.27 -10.01
CA LEU A 24 22.64 19.09 -11.43
C LEU A 24 23.10 20.29 -12.28
N GLU A 25 23.15 21.50 -11.70
CA GLU A 25 23.70 22.69 -12.38
C GLU A 25 25.16 22.49 -12.80
N THR A 26 25.92 21.70 -12.07
CA THR A 26 27.31 21.36 -12.45
C THR A 26 27.39 20.39 -13.64
N ASN A 27 26.28 19.82 -14.08
CA ASN A 27 26.18 18.86 -15.17
C ASN A 27 25.17 19.28 -16.27
N LEU A 28 24.77 20.56 -16.30
CA LEU A 28 23.75 21.08 -17.22
C LEU A 28 24.02 20.80 -18.69
N ASP A 29 25.29 20.82 -19.09
CA ASP A 29 25.75 20.55 -20.45
C ASP A 29 25.45 19.11 -20.91
N LYS A 30 25.31 18.18 -19.98
CA LYS A 30 25.04 16.76 -20.26
C LYS A 30 23.54 16.43 -20.23
N LEU A 31 22.71 17.30 -19.65
CA LEU A 31 21.27 17.08 -19.54
C LEU A 31 20.56 17.41 -20.86
N SER A 32 19.57 16.59 -21.21
CA SER A 32 18.67 16.88 -22.31
C SER A 32 17.79 18.10 -22.03
N ASP A 33 17.23 18.71 -23.09
CA ASP A 33 16.34 19.88 -22.90
C ASP A 33 15.09 19.53 -22.07
N THR A 34 14.60 18.28 -22.17
CA THR A 34 13.51 17.79 -21.34
C THR A 34 13.89 17.80 -19.85
N GLU A 35 15.11 17.35 -19.52
CA GLU A 35 15.56 17.30 -18.13
C GLU A 35 15.91 18.71 -17.60
N LYS A 36 16.42 19.60 -18.43
CA LYS A 36 16.60 21.03 -18.09
C LYS A 36 15.26 21.71 -17.77
N ASN A 37 14.22 21.40 -18.53
CA ASN A 37 12.87 21.89 -18.24
C ASN A 37 12.31 21.32 -16.93
N ARG A 38 12.58 20.05 -16.63
CA ARG A 38 12.21 19.45 -15.34
C ARG A 38 12.95 20.12 -14.18
N LEU A 39 14.25 20.37 -14.34
CA LEU A 39 15.07 21.04 -13.33
C LEU A 39 14.50 22.40 -12.95
N SER A 40 13.99 23.17 -13.90
CA SER A 40 13.41 24.49 -13.66
C SER A 40 11.98 24.45 -13.09
N SER A 41 11.16 23.42 -13.45
CA SER A 41 9.75 23.35 -13.07
C SER A 41 9.50 22.49 -11.83
N ASN A 42 10.07 21.29 -11.79
CA ASN A 42 9.96 20.34 -10.67
C ASN A 42 11.21 19.44 -10.61
N PRO A 43 12.26 19.87 -9.91
CA PRO A 43 13.55 19.18 -9.87
C PRO A 43 13.45 17.72 -9.41
N LEU A 44 12.55 17.41 -8.47
CA LEU A 44 12.43 16.05 -7.94
C LEU A 44 12.00 15.02 -9.02
N ARG A 45 11.30 15.46 -10.07
CA ARG A 45 10.90 14.57 -11.18
C ARG A 45 12.09 14.07 -12.02
N ILE A 46 13.27 14.67 -11.86
CA ILE A 46 14.49 14.19 -12.52
C ILE A 46 14.93 12.83 -11.94
N LEU A 47 14.62 12.57 -10.66
CA LEU A 47 14.94 11.28 -10.02
C LEU A 47 14.28 10.09 -10.71
N ASP A 48 13.11 10.30 -11.35
CA ASP A 48 12.39 9.29 -12.14
C ASP A 48 12.74 9.37 -13.64
N SER A 49 13.88 9.95 -14.00
CA SER A 49 14.30 10.04 -15.40
C SER A 49 14.61 8.66 -15.96
N LYS A 50 14.14 8.43 -17.21
CA LYS A 50 14.47 7.23 -18.00
C LYS A 50 15.65 7.45 -18.93
N ASP A 51 16.14 8.69 -19.05
CA ASP A 51 17.33 9.00 -19.82
C ASP A 51 18.58 8.39 -19.19
N SER A 52 19.34 7.64 -19.97
CA SER A 52 20.50 6.88 -19.48
C SER A 52 21.60 7.79 -18.93
N VAL A 53 21.84 8.93 -19.58
CA VAL A 53 22.89 9.90 -19.18
C VAL A 53 22.51 10.53 -17.84
N THR A 54 21.26 10.97 -17.73
CA THR A 54 20.73 11.54 -16.50
C THR A 54 20.78 10.54 -15.34
N ARG A 55 20.41 9.28 -15.59
CA ARG A 55 20.50 8.19 -14.59
C ARG A 55 21.93 7.95 -14.12
N ASP A 56 22.91 8.01 -15.03
CA ASP A 56 24.31 7.86 -14.66
C ASP A 56 24.80 9.03 -13.80
N ILE A 57 24.40 10.26 -14.11
CA ILE A 57 24.70 11.44 -13.30
C ILE A 57 24.07 11.28 -11.90
N LEU A 58 22.83 10.84 -11.82
CA LEU A 58 22.09 10.67 -10.55
C LEU A 58 22.68 9.62 -9.61
N LYS A 59 23.51 8.70 -10.08
CA LYS A 59 24.25 7.76 -9.21
C LYS A 59 25.20 8.46 -8.24
N SER A 60 25.62 9.69 -8.55
CA SER A 60 26.48 10.52 -7.70
C SER A 60 25.73 11.67 -7.04
N ALA A 61 24.40 11.71 -7.19
CA ALA A 61 23.58 12.72 -6.54
C ALA A 61 23.52 12.52 -5.02
N PRO A 62 23.26 13.58 -4.25
CA PRO A 62 23.00 13.43 -2.82
C PRO A 62 21.88 12.43 -2.54
N GLU A 63 22.06 11.60 -1.55
CA GLU A 63 21.04 10.62 -1.17
C GLU A 63 19.86 11.32 -0.48
N TYR A 64 18.64 10.93 -0.87
CA TYR A 64 17.42 11.52 -0.32
C TYR A 64 17.30 11.28 1.20
N GLU A 65 17.72 10.11 1.63
CA GLU A 65 17.68 9.69 3.04
C GLU A 65 18.45 10.63 3.99
N ASP A 66 19.52 11.27 3.52
CA ASP A 66 20.32 12.19 4.33
C ASP A 66 19.55 13.43 4.77
N PHE A 67 18.48 13.77 4.06
CA PHE A 67 17.66 14.95 4.32
C PHE A 67 16.43 14.64 5.18
N LEU A 68 16.10 13.37 5.37
CA LEU A 68 15.00 12.95 6.23
C LEU A 68 15.34 13.20 7.71
N SER A 69 14.37 13.71 8.45
CA SER A 69 14.43 13.77 9.91
C SER A 69 14.45 12.36 10.53
N ASN A 70 14.87 12.26 11.77
CA ASN A 70 14.85 10.99 12.50
C ASN A 70 13.44 10.38 12.58
N ASP A 71 12.41 11.21 12.75
CA ASP A 71 11.01 10.75 12.80
C ASP A 71 10.56 10.21 11.44
N GLU A 72 10.94 10.87 10.34
CA GLU A 72 10.63 10.42 8.98
C GLU A 72 11.31 9.09 8.67
N LYS A 73 12.58 8.91 9.07
CA LYS A 73 13.31 7.62 8.94
C LYS A 73 12.66 6.52 9.77
N GLN A 74 12.31 6.81 11.04
CA GLN A 74 11.63 5.84 11.90
C GLN A 74 10.25 5.46 11.36
N HIS A 75 9.51 6.40 10.78
CA HIS A 75 8.21 6.11 10.19
C HIS A 75 8.34 5.13 9.02
N LEU A 76 9.32 5.35 8.13
CA LEU A 76 9.60 4.43 7.03
C LEU A 76 9.97 3.04 7.56
N SER A 77 10.87 2.96 8.54
CA SER A 77 11.30 1.69 9.14
C SER A 77 10.14 0.93 9.79
N LYS A 78 9.32 1.61 10.60
CA LYS A 78 8.14 0.98 11.23
C LYS A 78 7.16 0.44 10.19
N LEU A 79 6.91 1.22 9.12
CA LEU A 79 6.03 0.78 8.05
C LEU A 79 6.61 -0.43 7.30
N THR A 80 7.90 -0.39 6.97
CA THR A 80 8.58 -1.51 6.29
C THR A 80 8.47 -2.79 7.10
N ASN A 81 8.78 -2.73 8.40
CA ASN A 81 8.66 -3.89 9.29
C ASN A 81 7.22 -4.42 9.35
N ALA A 82 6.23 -3.55 9.51
CA ALA A 82 4.83 -3.97 9.54
C ALA A 82 4.37 -4.61 8.21
N ILE A 83 4.90 -4.17 7.07
CA ILE A 83 4.62 -4.79 5.77
C ILE A 83 5.30 -6.16 5.66
N GLU A 84 6.53 -6.29 6.15
CA GLU A 84 7.29 -7.56 6.13
C GLU A 84 6.66 -8.61 7.03
N GLU A 85 6.14 -8.22 8.21
CA GLU A 85 5.37 -9.10 9.09
C GLU A 85 4.13 -9.69 8.40
N ASN A 86 3.62 -9.04 7.36
CA ASN A 86 2.50 -9.48 6.56
C ASN A 86 2.90 -10.14 5.22
N TYR A 87 4.07 -10.78 5.18
CA TYR A 87 4.59 -11.59 4.06
C TYR A 87 4.86 -10.83 2.77
N ILE A 88 4.92 -9.51 2.80
CA ILE A 88 5.28 -8.65 1.67
C ILE A 88 6.68 -8.09 1.93
N LYS A 89 7.60 -8.25 0.99
CA LYS A 89 8.93 -7.64 1.06
C LYS A 89 8.95 -6.35 0.24
N PRO A 90 8.77 -5.18 0.87
CA PRO A 90 8.86 -3.92 0.16
C PRO A 90 10.32 -3.63 -0.19
N GLN A 91 10.52 -2.94 -1.31
CA GLN A 91 11.82 -2.43 -1.71
C GLN A 91 11.86 -0.92 -1.44
N ILE A 92 12.81 -0.47 -0.63
CA ILE A 92 13.03 0.97 -0.46
C ILE A 92 13.71 1.48 -1.73
N GLN A 93 13.03 2.42 -2.41
CA GLN A 93 13.51 3.00 -3.66
C GLN A 93 13.63 4.52 -3.50
N GLN A 94 14.85 5.00 -3.21
CA GLN A 94 15.09 6.42 -2.93
C GLN A 94 14.77 7.34 -4.12
N SER A 95 14.83 6.84 -5.34
CA SER A 95 14.45 7.59 -6.54
C SER A 95 12.94 7.64 -6.75
N LEU A 96 12.15 6.87 -5.99
CA LEU A 96 10.69 6.88 -6.11
C LEU A 96 10.14 8.21 -5.60
N VAL A 97 9.70 9.04 -6.52
CA VAL A 97 8.96 10.29 -6.30
C VAL A 97 7.66 10.24 -7.07
N ARG A 98 6.68 11.03 -6.66
CA ARG A 98 5.40 11.10 -7.38
C ARG A 98 5.33 12.35 -8.25
N GLY A 99 4.65 12.22 -9.38
CA GLY A 99 4.50 13.31 -10.34
C GLY A 99 3.63 14.49 -9.88
N LEU A 100 3.03 14.41 -8.69
CA LEU A 100 2.12 15.42 -8.15
C LEU A 100 2.70 15.98 -6.82
N ASP A 101 2.69 17.29 -6.69
CA ASP A 101 3.40 17.99 -5.60
C ASP A 101 2.71 17.89 -4.24
N TYR A 102 1.43 17.49 -4.22
CA TYR A 102 0.67 17.36 -2.99
C TYR A 102 1.09 16.17 -2.11
N TYR A 103 1.82 15.19 -2.65
CA TYR A 103 2.32 14.07 -1.85
C TYR A 103 3.35 14.51 -0.82
N SER A 104 3.30 13.88 0.36
CA SER A 104 4.23 14.10 1.48
C SER A 104 4.41 12.79 2.27
N GLY A 105 5.55 12.63 2.95
CA GLY A 105 5.80 11.41 3.71
C GLY A 105 5.93 10.17 2.81
N ILE A 106 5.23 9.10 3.16
CA ILE A 106 5.32 7.82 2.46
C ILE A 106 4.63 7.87 1.10
N VAL A 107 5.34 7.40 0.09
CA VAL A 107 4.84 7.13 -1.26
C VAL A 107 5.16 5.69 -1.65
N PHE A 108 4.37 5.11 -2.54
CA PHE A 108 4.58 3.76 -3.02
C PHE A 108 4.18 3.57 -4.48
N GLU A 109 4.75 2.54 -5.09
CA GLU A 109 4.32 1.97 -6.36
C GLU A 109 4.27 0.45 -6.28
N VAL A 110 3.26 -0.12 -6.91
CA VAL A 110 3.20 -1.56 -7.21
C VAL A 110 3.59 -1.75 -8.65
N ILE A 111 4.62 -2.54 -8.89
CA ILE A 111 5.16 -2.76 -10.23
C ILE A 111 5.10 -4.24 -10.63
N SER A 112 4.95 -4.51 -11.94
CA SER A 112 5.10 -5.83 -12.54
C SER A 112 6.16 -5.81 -13.63
N ASN A 113 7.03 -6.81 -13.64
CA ASN A 113 8.03 -6.96 -14.71
C ASN A 113 7.39 -7.40 -16.05
N ASP A 114 6.14 -7.89 -16.01
CA ASP A 114 5.45 -8.41 -17.19
C ASP A 114 4.85 -7.30 -18.07
N LEU A 115 4.86 -6.03 -17.60
CA LEU A 115 4.31 -4.87 -18.30
C LEU A 115 5.33 -4.03 -19.09
N GLY A 116 6.56 -4.50 -19.23
CA GLY A 116 7.61 -3.80 -19.98
C GLY A 116 8.05 -2.48 -19.34
N SER A 117 8.23 -1.41 -20.14
CA SER A 117 8.81 -0.14 -19.66
C SER A 117 7.89 0.71 -18.79
N GLN A 118 6.58 0.51 -18.88
CA GLN A 118 5.57 1.18 -18.03
C GLN A 118 4.98 0.18 -17.05
N ASN A 119 5.81 -0.27 -16.14
CA ASN A 119 5.56 -1.40 -15.25
C ASN A 119 4.75 -1.09 -13.99
N ALA A 120 4.43 0.18 -13.70
CA ALA A 120 3.64 0.55 -12.53
C ALA A 120 2.16 0.18 -12.75
N ILE A 121 1.62 -0.65 -11.86
CA ILE A 121 0.20 -1.08 -11.85
C ILE A 121 -0.62 -0.12 -11.00
N ALA A 122 -0.10 0.22 -9.83
CA ALA A 122 -0.75 1.11 -8.87
C ALA A 122 0.29 2.01 -8.22
N GLY A 123 -0.14 3.11 -7.68
CA GLY A 123 0.72 3.95 -6.90
C GLY A 123 -0.06 5.02 -6.14
N GLY A 124 0.53 5.47 -5.04
CA GLY A 124 -0.11 6.40 -4.13
C GLY A 124 0.82 6.87 -3.02
N GLY A 125 0.22 7.33 -1.94
CA GLY A 125 0.96 7.81 -0.78
C GLY A 125 0.13 8.71 0.12
N PHE A 126 0.80 9.29 1.10
CA PHE A 126 0.23 10.31 1.96
C PHE A 126 0.22 11.68 1.28
N TYR A 127 -0.78 12.46 1.61
CA TYR A 127 -0.88 13.86 1.23
C TYR A 127 -1.64 14.65 2.30
N SER A 128 -1.14 15.85 2.60
CA SER A 128 -1.74 16.72 3.62
C SER A 128 -2.24 18.05 3.05
N LYS A 129 -1.71 18.46 1.91
CA LYS A 129 -1.97 19.79 1.34
C LYS A 129 -3.12 19.86 0.34
N LEU A 130 -3.55 18.73 -0.20
CA LEU A 130 -4.55 18.72 -1.26
C LEU A 130 -5.85 19.41 -0.84
N PHE A 131 -6.31 19.18 0.39
CA PHE A 131 -7.51 19.84 0.92
C PHE A 131 -7.30 21.34 1.15
N GLU A 132 -6.10 21.76 1.57
CA GLU A 132 -5.76 23.18 1.74
C GLU A 132 -5.78 23.93 0.39
N GLU A 133 -5.29 23.31 -0.69
CA GLU A 133 -5.31 23.86 -2.04
C GLU A 133 -6.73 24.11 -2.55
N PHE A 134 -7.71 23.34 -2.06
CA PHE A 134 -9.13 23.53 -2.35
C PHE A 134 -9.86 24.40 -1.30
N GLY A 135 -9.12 25.07 -0.41
CA GLY A 135 -9.68 25.98 0.60
C GLY A 135 -10.23 25.28 1.85
N GLY A 136 -9.90 24.00 2.04
CA GLY A 136 -10.26 23.24 3.24
C GLY A 136 -9.20 23.33 4.34
N ASN A 137 -9.44 22.61 5.44
CA ASN A 137 -8.49 22.48 6.55
C ASN A 137 -7.34 21.54 6.16
N SER A 138 -6.18 21.67 6.86
CA SER A 138 -5.08 20.70 6.76
C SER A 138 -5.54 19.34 7.28
N ILE A 139 -5.67 18.37 6.39
CA ILE A 139 -6.10 17.00 6.71
C ILE A 139 -5.10 16.04 6.09
N SER A 140 -4.46 15.23 6.94
CA SER A 140 -3.63 14.14 6.44
C SER A 140 -4.50 13.05 5.84
N ALA A 141 -4.25 12.72 4.59
CA ALA A 141 -4.96 11.67 3.88
C ALA A 141 -3.98 10.73 3.20
N PHE A 142 -4.44 9.51 2.95
CA PHE A 142 -3.72 8.49 2.18
C PHE A 142 -4.61 8.02 1.04
N GLY A 143 -4.04 7.92 -0.15
CA GLY A 143 -4.80 7.45 -1.30
C GLY A 143 -3.90 6.83 -2.36
N PHE A 144 -4.53 6.11 -3.27
CA PHE A 144 -3.84 5.47 -4.39
C PHE A 144 -4.77 5.37 -5.60
N ALA A 145 -4.15 5.19 -6.76
CA ALA A 145 -4.83 4.85 -7.99
C ALA A 145 -4.16 3.64 -8.63
N MET A 146 -4.94 2.88 -9.41
CA MET A 146 -4.44 1.73 -10.17
C MET A 146 -4.94 1.77 -11.61
N GLY A 147 -4.10 1.27 -12.53
CA GLY A 147 -4.44 1.13 -13.93
C GLY A 147 -5.25 -0.14 -14.17
N ILE A 148 -6.55 -0.01 -14.43
CA ILE A 148 -7.43 -1.16 -14.65
C ILE A 148 -6.99 -1.95 -15.89
N ASP A 149 -6.66 -1.30 -17.00
CA ASP A 149 -6.19 -1.97 -18.21
C ASP A 149 -4.92 -2.79 -17.93
N ARG A 150 -3.97 -2.23 -17.18
CA ARG A 150 -2.74 -2.95 -16.78
C ARG A 150 -3.01 -4.15 -15.89
N LEU A 151 -4.01 -4.04 -15.00
CA LEU A 151 -4.46 -5.16 -14.18
C LEU A 151 -5.11 -6.24 -15.04
N MET A 152 -5.92 -5.85 -16.04
CA MET A 152 -6.56 -6.79 -16.96
C MET A 152 -5.52 -7.54 -17.81
N ASP A 153 -4.45 -6.89 -18.26
CA ASP A 153 -3.35 -7.54 -18.99
C ASP A 153 -2.64 -8.60 -18.15
N LEU A 154 -2.62 -8.44 -16.82
CA LEU A 154 -2.00 -9.38 -15.88
C LEU A 154 -2.98 -10.42 -15.33
N ALA A 155 -4.28 -10.16 -15.43
CA ALA A 155 -5.31 -11.02 -14.85
C ALA A 155 -5.41 -12.34 -15.62
N ARG A 156 -5.44 -13.44 -14.88
CA ARG A 156 -5.80 -14.75 -15.43
C ARG A 156 -7.26 -15.00 -15.10
N PRO A 157 -8.14 -15.23 -16.10
CA PRO A 157 -9.54 -15.55 -15.85
C PRO A 157 -9.64 -16.83 -15.03
N THR A 158 -10.37 -16.80 -13.93
CA THR A 158 -10.73 -17.99 -13.15
C THR A 158 -12.19 -18.33 -13.42
N GLU A 159 -12.47 -19.55 -13.91
CA GLU A 159 -13.84 -20.04 -14.15
C GLU A 159 -14.49 -20.65 -12.90
N ASN A 160 -13.82 -20.64 -11.76
CA ASN A 160 -14.28 -21.32 -10.56
C ASN A 160 -15.26 -20.49 -9.74
N LYS A 161 -16.20 -21.18 -9.07
CA LYS A 161 -17.11 -20.57 -8.09
C LYS A 161 -16.31 -19.90 -6.99
N VAL A 162 -16.41 -18.58 -6.91
CA VAL A 162 -15.62 -17.78 -5.98
C VAL A 162 -16.31 -17.73 -4.61
N LEU A 163 -15.65 -18.23 -3.59
CA LEU A 163 -16.10 -18.18 -2.21
C LEU A 163 -15.89 -16.77 -1.62
N LYS A 164 -16.95 -16.12 -1.17
CA LYS A 164 -16.90 -14.78 -0.57
C LYS A 164 -16.66 -14.85 0.92
N VAL A 165 -15.47 -14.45 1.34
CA VAL A 165 -15.03 -14.49 2.74
C VAL A 165 -14.83 -13.08 3.27
N PHE A 166 -15.32 -12.79 4.47
CA PHE A 166 -15.21 -11.51 5.14
C PHE A 166 -14.43 -11.68 6.44
N VAL A 167 -13.31 -10.97 6.57
CA VAL A 167 -12.57 -10.88 7.82
C VAL A 167 -13.00 -9.60 8.54
N LEU A 168 -13.55 -9.74 9.74
CA LEU A 168 -14.05 -8.66 10.57
C LEU A 168 -13.10 -8.42 11.73
N ASP A 169 -12.44 -7.28 11.74
CA ASP A 169 -11.71 -6.77 12.90
C ASP A 169 -12.68 -5.97 13.78
N VAL A 170 -13.10 -6.56 14.89
CA VAL A 170 -13.99 -5.92 15.87
C VAL A 170 -13.27 -5.62 17.20
N THR A 171 -11.94 -5.54 17.16
CA THR A 171 -11.11 -5.13 18.29
C THR A 171 -11.29 -3.64 18.60
N ASN A 172 -10.96 -3.24 19.82
CA ASN A 172 -11.01 -1.84 20.26
C ASN A 172 -9.94 -0.97 19.56
N ALA A 173 -8.83 -1.56 19.15
CA ALA A 173 -7.78 -0.96 18.33
C ALA A 173 -7.61 -1.76 17.04
N SER A 174 -6.97 -1.19 16.02
CA SER A 174 -6.66 -1.94 14.79
C SER A 174 -5.77 -3.14 15.10
N SER A 175 -6.21 -4.34 14.70
CA SER A 175 -5.55 -5.60 15.01
C SER A 175 -4.57 -6.05 13.93
N ASN A 176 -3.28 -6.18 14.27
CA ASN A 176 -2.29 -6.81 13.39
C ASN A 176 -2.63 -8.29 13.16
N PHE A 177 -3.22 -8.96 14.15
CA PHE A 177 -3.64 -10.34 14.01
C PHE A 177 -4.77 -10.50 12.99
N ALA A 178 -5.74 -9.59 12.93
CA ALA A 178 -6.77 -9.62 11.91
C ALA A 178 -6.19 -9.44 10.50
N ILE A 179 -5.15 -8.61 10.36
CA ILE A 179 -4.43 -8.45 9.09
C ILE A 179 -3.64 -9.73 8.74
N GLU A 180 -3.01 -10.37 9.72
CA GLU A 180 -2.34 -11.67 9.54
C GLU A 180 -3.33 -12.73 9.05
N VAL A 181 -4.49 -12.85 9.70
CA VAL A 181 -5.58 -13.77 9.30
C VAL A 181 -6.01 -13.52 7.86
N PHE A 182 -6.23 -12.25 7.50
CA PHE A 182 -6.59 -11.87 6.14
C PHE A 182 -5.54 -12.32 5.12
N ASN A 183 -4.26 -12.05 5.40
CA ASN A 183 -3.18 -12.42 4.49
C ASN A 183 -2.99 -13.94 4.37
N ARG A 184 -3.14 -14.68 5.46
CA ARG A 184 -3.10 -16.16 5.42
C ARG A 184 -4.20 -16.73 4.53
N ILE A 185 -5.43 -16.28 4.72
CA ILE A 185 -6.57 -16.74 3.89
C ILE A 185 -6.32 -16.41 2.42
N LYS A 186 -5.82 -15.22 2.12
CA LYS A 186 -5.51 -14.78 0.76
C LYS A 186 -4.52 -15.71 0.04
N MET A 187 -3.60 -16.32 0.78
CA MET A 187 -2.60 -17.22 0.21
C MET A 187 -3.09 -18.64 -0.01
N LEU A 188 -4.26 -19.01 0.53
CA LEU A 188 -4.76 -20.38 0.47
C LEU A 188 -5.36 -20.76 -0.90
N SER A 189 -6.00 -19.81 -1.60
CA SER A 189 -6.67 -20.13 -2.87
C SER A 189 -7.02 -18.89 -3.69
N ASP A 190 -6.81 -18.96 -4.98
CA ASP A 190 -7.26 -17.97 -5.97
C ASP A 190 -8.78 -17.96 -6.17
N THR A 191 -9.49 -18.95 -5.62
CA THR A 191 -10.97 -19.06 -5.70
C THR A 191 -11.68 -18.34 -4.55
N ILE A 192 -10.94 -17.62 -3.70
CA ILE A 192 -11.49 -16.86 -2.59
C ILE A 192 -11.53 -15.38 -2.95
N GLN A 193 -12.73 -14.79 -2.93
CA GLN A 193 -12.91 -13.35 -2.94
C GLN A 193 -12.95 -12.85 -1.49
N LEU A 194 -11.85 -12.21 -1.06
CA LEU A 194 -11.63 -11.81 0.32
C LEU A 194 -11.97 -10.35 0.55
N PHE A 195 -12.68 -10.05 1.64
CA PHE A 195 -13.10 -8.71 2.03
C PHE A 195 -12.62 -8.39 3.45
N PHE A 196 -12.10 -7.18 3.64
CA PHE A 196 -11.73 -6.63 4.94
C PHE A 196 -12.45 -5.29 5.15
N PRO A 197 -13.74 -5.32 5.52
CA PRO A 197 -14.53 -4.10 5.66
C PRO A 197 -14.10 -3.29 6.88
N ARG A 198 -14.23 -1.97 6.80
CA ARG A 198 -14.08 -1.10 7.97
C ARG A 198 -15.18 -1.42 8.98
N THR A 199 -14.78 -1.74 10.21
CA THR A 199 -15.67 -2.16 11.29
C THR A 199 -15.89 -1.10 12.36
N LYS A 200 -15.04 -0.07 12.39
CA LYS A 200 -15.09 1.01 13.36
C LYS A 200 -16.49 1.63 13.41
N ASP A 201 -17.02 1.81 14.60
CA ASP A 201 -18.35 2.38 14.87
C ASP A 201 -19.54 1.53 14.40
N SER A 202 -19.31 0.27 14.03
CA SER A 202 -20.35 -0.66 13.57
C SER A 202 -20.52 -1.83 14.56
N SER A 203 -21.76 -2.14 14.95
CA SER A 203 -22.02 -3.33 15.74
C SER A 203 -21.82 -4.60 14.91
N LEU A 204 -21.35 -5.69 15.55
CA LEU A 204 -21.17 -7.00 14.90
C LEU A 204 -22.46 -7.44 14.18
N LYS A 205 -23.64 -7.22 14.77
CA LYS A 205 -24.94 -7.52 14.16
C LYS A 205 -25.14 -6.76 12.85
N SER A 206 -24.73 -5.51 12.78
CA SER A 206 -24.81 -4.68 11.56
C SER A 206 -23.87 -5.21 10.49
N LEU A 207 -22.66 -5.59 10.88
CA LEU A 207 -21.65 -6.15 9.97
C LEU A 207 -22.12 -7.47 9.36
N LEU A 208 -22.64 -8.40 10.17
CA LEU A 208 -23.19 -9.68 9.68
C LEU A 208 -24.38 -9.49 8.74
N ARG A 209 -25.28 -8.52 9.03
CA ARG A 209 -26.35 -8.17 8.10
C ARG A 209 -25.82 -7.66 6.74
N ASN A 210 -24.76 -6.88 6.77
CA ASN A 210 -24.12 -6.39 5.55
C ASN A 210 -23.50 -7.52 4.73
N ILE A 211 -22.87 -8.51 5.38
CA ILE A 211 -22.34 -9.70 4.74
C ILE A 211 -23.46 -10.48 4.04
N ASN A 212 -24.58 -10.70 4.72
CA ASN A 212 -25.75 -11.36 4.13
C ASN A 212 -26.28 -10.62 2.90
N LYS A 213 -26.39 -9.29 2.95
CA LYS A 213 -26.80 -8.47 1.79
C LYS A 213 -25.87 -8.60 0.58
N LYS A 214 -24.57 -8.87 0.82
CA LYS A 214 -23.55 -9.08 -0.21
C LYS A 214 -23.43 -10.55 -0.66
N ASN A 215 -24.32 -11.42 -0.18
CA ASN A 215 -24.26 -12.87 -0.40
C ASN A 215 -22.88 -13.43 0.00
N GLY A 216 -22.36 -13.04 1.17
CA GLY A 216 -21.15 -13.59 1.73
C GLY A 216 -21.35 -15.04 2.16
N ASP A 217 -20.31 -15.85 2.01
CA ASP A 217 -20.33 -17.27 2.35
C ASP A 217 -19.83 -17.50 3.78
N ILE A 218 -18.75 -16.82 4.17
CA ILE A 218 -18.05 -17.00 5.45
C ILE A 218 -17.74 -15.68 6.08
N ALA A 219 -17.92 -15.57 7.39
CA ALA A 219 -17.40 -14.48 8.22
C ALA A 219 -16.35 -15.04 9.18
N ILE A 220 -15.17 -14.44 9.18
CA ILE A 220 -14.10 -14.66 10.14
C ILE A 220 -14.06 -13.43 11.05
N ILE A 221 -14.21 -13.63 12.37
CA ILE A 221 -14.32 -12.53 13.32
C ILE A 221 -13.12 -12.56 14.27
N VAL A 222 -12.49 -11.43 14.44
CA VAL A 222 -11.38 -11.21 15.36
C VAL A 222 -11.77 -10.10 16.32
N GLY A 223 -12.00 -10.44 17.58
CA GLY A 223 -12.16 -9.52 18.70
C GLY A 223 -10.93 -9.52 19.60
N ASP A 224 -10.97 -8.75 20.68
CA ASP A 224 -9.85 -8.64 21.63
C ASP A 224 -9.47 -9.98 22.26
N GLU A 225 -10.45 -10.86 22.57
CA GLU A 225 -10.22 -12.19 23.11
C GLU A 225 -9.61 -13.14 22.08
N GLU A 226 -10.09 -13.08 20.84
CA GLU A 226 -9.58 -13.88 19.73
C GLU A 226 -8.13 -13.51 19.42
N GLU A 227 -7.82 -12.22 19.37
CA GLU A 227 -6.45 -11.72 19.16
C GLU A 227 -5.51 -12.19 20.29
N ALA A 228 -5.93 -12.06 21.55
CA ALA A 228 -5.13 -12.48 22.70
C ALA A 228 -4.83 -13.99 22.71
N ASN A 229 -5.78 -14.82 22.23
CA ASN A 229 -5.65 -16.28 22.18
C ASN A 229 -5.15 -16.81 20.83
N LYS A 230 -4.86 -15.95 19.85
CA LYS A 230 -4.47 -16.32 18.47
C LYS A 230 -5.46 -17.29 17.82
N LYS A 231 -6.75 -17.04 18.02
CA LYS A 231 -7.86 -17.79 17.45
C LYS A 231 -8.79 -16.84 16.69
N VAL A 232 -9.69 -17.42 15.90
CA VAL A 232 -10.72 -16.68 15.17
C VAL A 232 -12.08 -17.33 15.35
N ILE A 233 -13.15 -16.58 15.26
CA ILE A 233 -14.49 -17.12 15.19
C ILE A 233 -14.81 -17.35 13.70
N TRP A 234 -15.03 -18.61 13.32
CA TRP A 234 -15.53 -19.01 12.00
C TRP A 234 -17.05 -19.05 12.02
N LYS A 235 -17.69 -18.38 11.08
CA LYS A 235 -19.14 -18.42 10.91
C LYS A 235 -19.50 -18.68 9.44
N ASP A 236 -20.20 -19.79 9.19
CA ASP A 236 -20.87 -20.03 7.92
C ASP A 236 -22.09 -19.09 7.82
N MET A 237 -22.19 -18.36 6.72
CA MET A 237 -23.25 -17.38 6.51
C MET A 237 -24.44 -17.91 5.73
N LYS A 238 -24.30 -19.11 5.14
CA LYS A 238 -25.35 -19.76 4.32
C LYS A 238 -26.09 -20.86 5.05
N ASN A 239 -25.36 -21.57 5.90
CA ASN A 239 -25.92 -22.67 6.68
C ASN A 239 -26.17 -22.19 8.11
N ASP A 240 -27.21 -22.65 8.74
CA ASP A 240 -27.53 -22.35 10.14
C ASP A 240 -26.68 -23.25 11.08
N ILE A 241 -25.37 -23.12 10.91
CA ILE A 241 -24.36 -23.82 11.70
C ILE A 241 -23.85 -22.85 12.78
N ASP A 242 -23.68 -23.36 13.99
CA ASP A 242 -23.11 -22.61 15.08
C ASP A 242 -21.71 -22.10 14.73
N GLN A 243 -21.40 -20.91 15.21
CA GLN A 243 -20.06 -20.34 15.07
C GLN A 243 -19.03 -21.18 15.86
N GLU A 244 -17.84 -21.32 15.29
CA GLU A 244 -16.76 -22.10 15.87
C GLU A 244 -15.56 -21.20 16.19
N LEU A 245 -14.95 -21.42 17.36
CA LEU A 245 -13.67 -20.80 17.71
C LEU A 245 -12.54 -21.73 17.29
N ILE A 246 -11.75 -21.32 16.31
CA ILE A 246 -10.71 -22.15 15.68
C ILE A 246 -9.33 -21.45 15.70
N SER A 247 -8.28 -22.25 15.67
CA SER A 247 -6.91 -21.78 15.47
C SER A 247 -6.64 -21.43 13.99
N LEU A 248 -5.50 -20.80 13.71
CA LEU A 248 -5.11 -20.51 12.33
C LEU A 248 -4.84 -21.79 11.51
N ASP A 249 -4.27 -22.82 12.13
CA ASP A 249 -4.01 -24.10 11.45
C ASP A 249 -5.32 -24.82 11.11
N GLU A 250 -6.32 -24.78 12.00
CA GLU A 250 -7.65 -25.32 11.74
C GLU A 250 -8.38 -24.52 10.64
N LEU A 251 -8.16 -23.21 10.59
CA LEU A 251 -8.67 -22.33 9.55
C LEU A 251 -8.15 -22.76 8.16
N GLU A 252 -6.87 -23.00 8.03
CA GLU A 252 -6.23 -23.46 6.78
C GLU A 252 -6.81 -24.83 6.34
N ASN A 253 -6.93 -25.76 7.29
CA ASN A 253 -7.52 -27.08 7.03
C ASN A 253 -8.99 -27.03 6.60
N LYS A 254 -9.76 -26.07 7.09
CA LYS A 254 -11.17 -25.87 6.65
C LYS A 254 -11.25 -25.42 5.21
N TYR A 255 -10.36 -24.51 4.78
CA TYR A 255 -10.34 -24.03 3.39
C TYR A 255 -9.89 -25.08 2.39
N THR A 256 -9.02 -26.00 2.75
CA THR A 256 -8.58 -27.11 1.88
C THR A 256 -9.69 -28.14 1.64
N LYS A 257 -10.78 -28.09 2.40
CA LYS A 257 -11.93 -29.01 2.30
C LYS A 257 -13.17 -28.38 1.62
N LEU A 258 -13.12 -27.08 1.31
CA LEU A 258 -14.16 -26.32 0.62
C LEU A 258 -13.88 -26.21 -0.88
#